data_2b34f74ebac59608d722aba3f8566308
#
_entry.id   2b34f74ebac59608d722aba3f8566308
#
_cell.length_a   1.000
_cell.length_b   1.000
_cell.length_c   1.000
_cell.angle_alpha   90.00
_cell.angle_beta   90.00
_cell.angle_gamma   90.00
#
_symmetry.space_group_name_H-M   'P 1'
#
loop_
_entity.id
_entity.type
_entity.pdbx_description
1 polymer ?
#
loop_
_entity_poly.entity_id
_entity_poly.type
_entity_poly.pdbx_seq_one_letter_code
_entity_poly.pdbx_strand_id
1 'polypeptide(L)'
;MLENEFHKLEEKQEIRTTISQIRKEIKKQDSKKAFLELLQGKESMIVDFLSEEDAKTRKNTALLIGDLKLEQAKEALIAAYLNETTLYVKSAYLTALGKLDVRENLEFFKNRLQEVKNQQVPAEEQKHQGELNEIILKTEGAKKHQFTGFQMPHEMLLLTNREQREVTFSEVKEIGASVQRKAELHPLGVLVFSKEVTPFTKLRTYRELLFPIHTNERIPAMPHRAAELLWHSDLYAFLTECHEGDAPFFFRLEVKSAEPKTEFVKKLGASLEKKSDWKLANSTTDYEIEI
;
A
#
# COMPACT_ATOMS: atom_id res chain seq x y z
N MET A 1 -33.00 1.95 -19.68
CA MET A 1 -32.76 1.27 -18.35
C MET A 1 -32.28 2.30 -17.32
N LEU A 2 -31.15 2.99 -17.52
CA LEU A 2 -30.65 4.00 -16.56
C LEU A 2 -31.61 5.17 -16.32
N GLU A 3 -32.25 5.69 -17.35
CA GLU A 3 -33.27 6.75 -17.23
C GLU A 3 -34.42 6.34 -16.30
N ASN A 4 -34.91 5.10 -16.43
CA ASN A 4 -35.97 4.57 -15.56
C ASN A 4 -35.50 4.43 -14.10
N GLU A 5 -34.28 3.96 -13.89
CA GLU A 5 -33.72 3.89 -12.54
C GLU A 5 -33.45 5.29 -11.97
N PHE A 6 -33.04 6.24 -12.80
CA PHE A 6 -32.87 7.64 -12.39
C PHE A 6 -34.20 8.26 -11.95
N HIS A 7 -35.28 8.03 -12.71
CA HIS A 7 -36.62 8.53 -12.37
C HIS A 7 -37.14 7.94 -11.05
N LYS A 8 -36.88 6.65 -10.79
CA LYS A 8 -37.19 6.04 -9.48
C LYS A 8 -36.46 6.72 -8.33
N LEU A 9 -35.20 7.16 -8.52
CA LEU A 9 -34.49 7.92 -7.50
C LEU A 9 -35.12 9.29 -7.27
N GLU A 10 -35.55 9.99 -8.32
CA GLU A 10 -36.23 11.27 -8.20
C GLU A 10 -37.55 11.12 -7.41
N GLU A 11 -38.26 10.03 -7.62
CA GLU A 11 -39.50 9.72 -6.89
C GLU A 11 -39.27 9.05 -5.54
N LYS A 12 -38.00 8.86 -5.13
CA LYS A 12 -37.60 8.14 -3.91
C LYS A 12 -38.16 6.74 -3.78
N GLN A 13 -38.35 6.05 -4.92
CA GLN A 13 -38.86 4.67 -4.95
C GLN A 13 -37.71 3.66 -4.86
N GLU A 14 -37.88 2.66 -3.99
CA GLU A 14 -36.94 1.54 -3.85
C GLU A 14 -35.46 1.95 -3.84
N ILE A 15 -35.10 3.06 -3.17
CA ILE A 15 -33.81 3.75 -3.23
C ILE A 15 -32.63 2.77 -3.19
N ARG A 16 -32.63 1.84 -2.22
CA ARG A 16 -31.54 0.87 -2.04
C ARG A 16 -31.32 -0.03 -3.25
N THR A 17 -32.41 -0.58 -3.78
CA THR A 17 -32.37 -1.50 -4.92
C THR A 17 -31.93 -0.76 -6.17
N THR A 18 -32.51 0.41 -6.40
CA THR A 18 -32.22 1.31 -7.53
C THR A 18 -30.74 1.74 -7.54
N ILE A 19 -30.19 2.20 -6.42
CA ILE A 19 -28.77 2.54 -6.30
C ILE A 19 -27.89 1.32 -6.61
N SER A 20 -28.26 0.14 -6.11
CA SER A 20 -27.51 -1.08 -6.37
C SER A 20 -27.49 -1.47 -7.86
N GLN A 21 -28.61 -1.26 -8.56
CA GLN A 21 -28.72 -1.50 -10.00
C GLN A 21 -27.89 -0.48 -10.81
N ILE A 22 -28.01 0.80 -10.49
CA ILE A 22 -27.21 1.86 -11.10
C ILE A 22 -25.72 1.56 -10.94
N ARG A 23 -25.25 1.19 -9.73
CA ARG A 23 -23.85 0.84 -9.49
C ARG A 23 -23.36 -0.35 -10.31
N LYS A 24 -24.23 -1.30 -10.66
CA LYS A 24 -23.88 -2.41 -11.58
C LYS A 24 -23.73 -1.92 -13.01
N GLU A 25 -24.65 -1.07 -13.47
CA GLU A 25 -24.66 -0.58 -14.83
C GLU A 25 -23.51 0.41 -15.14
N ILE A 26 -23.19 1.32 -14.22
CA ILE A 26 -22.12 2.32 -14.39
C ILE A 26 -20.70 1.74 -14.37
N LYS A 27 -20.54 0.42 -14.17
CA LYS A 27 -19.25 -0.26 -14.38
C LYS A 27 -18.83 -0.18 -15.87
N LYS A 28 -19.78 -0.05 -16.77
CA LYS A 28 -19.54 0.21 -18.19
C LYS A 28 -19.32 1.71 -18.39
N GLN A 29 -18.23 2.08 -19.08
CA GLN A 29 -17.82 3.47 -19.25
C GLN A 29 -18.93 4.34 -19.87
N ASP A 30 -19.57 3.86 -20.93
CA ASP A 30 -20.63 4.61 -21.61
C ASP A 30 -21.86 4.82 -20.71
N SER A 31 -22.24 3.81 -19.94
CA SER A 31 -23.34 3.90 -18.96
C SER A 31 -23.04 4.89 -17.86
N LYS A 32 -21.78 4.97 -17.40
CA LYS A 32 -21.37 5.94 -16.40
C LYS A 32 -21.51 7.37 -16.93
N LYS A 33 -21.06 7.63 -18.16
CA LYS A 33 -21.16 8.94 -18.78
C LYS A 33 -22.63 9.36 -18.95
N ALA A 34 -23.47 8.48 -19.49
CA ALA A 34 -24.90 8.73 -19.64
C ALA A 34 -25.59 9.03 -18.29
N PHE A 35 -25.23 8.31 -17.22
CA PHE A 35 -25.80 8.56 -15.90
C PHE A 35 -25.35 9.91 -15.32
N LEU A 36 -24.10 10.31 -15.52
CA LEU A 36 -23.61 11.65 -15.09
C LEU A 36 -24.32 12.78 -15.84
N GLU A 37 -24.66 12.59 -17.12
CA GLU A 37 -25.45 13.57 -17.89
C GLU A 37 -26.86 13.72 -17.31
N LEU A 38 -27.53 12.62 -16.94
CA LEU A 38 -28.83 12.65 -16.27
C LEU A 38 -28.78 13.32 -14.89
N LEU A 39 -27.68 13.12 -14.17
CA LEU A 39 -27.49 13.63 -12.81
C LEU A 39 -27.11 15.12 -12.78
N GLN A 40 -26.68 15.69 -13.87
CA GLN A 40 -26.16 17.05 -13.94
C GLN A 40 -27.15 18.08 -13.33
N GLY A 41 -26.69 18.81 -12.30
CA GLY A 41 -27.49 19.78 -11.54
C GLY A 41 -28.46 19.17 -10.52
N LYS A 42 -28.45 17.85 -10.35
CA LYS A 42 -29.31 17.11 -9.39
C LYS A 42 -28.48 16.27 -8.40
N GLU A 43 -27.19 16.54 -8.29
CA GLU A 43 -26.25 15.75 -7.49
C GLU A 43 -26.60 15.76 -5.99
N SER A 44 -27.22 16.86 -5.51
CA SER A 44 -27.69 16.97 -4.13
C SER A 44 -28.70 15.89 -3.76
N MET A 45 -29.51 15.41 -4.72
CA MET A 45 -30.43 14.31 -4.49
C MET A 45 -29.72 13.03 -4.04
N ILE A 46 -28.56 12.73 -4.66
CA ILE A 46 -27.77 11.55 -4.23
C ILE A 46 -27.17 11.79 -2.85
N VAL A 47 -26.72 13.01 -2.56
CA VAL A 47 -26.17 13.38 -1.23
C VAL A 47 -27.22 13.21 -0.13
N ASP A 48 -28.46 13.57 -0.38
CA ASP A 48 -29.56 13.45 0.60
C ASP A 48 -29.73 12.00 1.08
N PHE A 49 -29.49 11.01 0.23
CA PHE A 49 -29.59 9.60 0.60
C PHE A 49 -28.51 9.12 1.58
N LEU A 50 -27.49 9.94 1.88
CA LEU A 50 -26.55 9.65 2.97
C LEU A 50 -27.21 9.76 4.35
N SER A 51 -28.39 10.41 4.46
CA SER A 51 -29.16 10.58 5.69
C SER A 51 -30.29 9.57 5.85
N GLU A 52 -30.44 8.60 4.93
CA GLU A 52 -31.50 7.59 4.99
C GLU A 52 -31.37 6.71 6.25
N GLU A 53 -32.50 6.27 6.81
CA GLU A 53 -32.52 5.42 8.00
C GLU A 53 -31.87 4.05 7.74
N ASP A 54 -32.08 3.47 6.54
CA ASP A 54 -31.50 2.17 6.17
C ASP A 54 -29.98 2.28 5.96
N ALA A 55 -29.23 1.66 6.84
CA ALA A 55 -27.76 1.63 6.79
C ALA A 55 -27.21 1.07 5.46
N LYS A 56 -27.92 0.15 4.80
CA LYS A 56 -27.51 -0.39 3.51
C LYS A 56 -27.71 0.63 2.39
N THR A 57 -28.73 1.47 2.49
CA THR A 57 -28.93 2.58 1.58
C THR A 57 -27.80 3.59 1.71
N ARG A 58 -27.49 4.05 2.93
CA ARG A 58 -26.35 4.97 3.18
C ARG A 58 -25.04 4.42 2.64
N LYS A 59 -24.75 3.14 2.92
CA LYS A 59 -23.58 2.45 2.37
C LYS A 59 -23.52 2.51 0.84
N ASN A 60 -24.60 2.11 0.17
CA ASN A 60 -24.64 2.03 -1.29
C ASN A 60 -24.57 3.43 -1.93
N THR A 61 -25.16 4.43 -1.29
CA THR A 61 -25.07 5.84 -1.69
C THR A 61 -23.64 6.33 -1.64
N ALA A 62 -22.93 6.12 -0.54
CA ALA A 62 -21.53 6.50 -0.42
C ALA A 62 -20.67 5.89 -1.53
N LEU A 63 -20.84 4.57 -1.74
CA LEU A 63 -20.10 3.87 -2.78
C LEU A 63 -20.47 4.36 -4.19
N LEU A 64 -21.74 4.76 -4.44
CA LEU A 64 -22.15 5.36 -5.70
C LEU A 64 -21.49 6.71 -5.93
N ILE A 65 -21.45 7.57 -4.90
CA ILE A 65 -20.75 8.86 -4.94
C ILE A 65 -19.28 8.67 -5.34
N GLY A 66 -18.59 7.72 -4.70
CA GLY A 66 -17.21 7.39 -5.03
C GLY A 66 -17.04 6.81 -6.43
N ASP A 67 -17.95 5.93 -6.88
CA ASP A 67 -17.91 5.31 -8.22
C ASP A 67 -18.13 6.35 -9.33
N LEU A 68 -18.95 7.35 -9.07
CA LEU A 68 -19.22 8.48 -9.98
C LEU A 68 -18.16 9.58 -9.89
N LYS A 69 -17.38 9.65 -8.80
CA LYS A 69 -16.43 10.71 -8.48
C LYS A 69 -17.13 12.08 -8.33
N LEU A 70 -18.18 12.13 -7.52
CA LEU A 70 -18.92 13.36 -7.25
C LEU A 70 -18.14 14.21 -6.23
N GLU A 71 -17.21 15.05 -6.69
CA GLU A 71 -16.32 15.86 -5.85
C GLU A 71 -17.08 16.79 -4.92
N GLN A 72 -18.22 17.35 -5.36
CA GLN A 72 -19.07 18.22 -4.57
C GLN A 72 -19.71 17.53 -3.34
N ALA A 73 -19.75 16.19 -3.31
CA ALA A 73 -20.28 15.42 -2.20
C ALA A 73 -19.25 15.13 -1.09
N LYS A 74 -18.00 15.56 -1.26
CA LYS A 74 -16.87 15.25 -0.39
C LYS A 74 -17.14 15.65 1.07
N GLU A 75 -17.51 16.89 1.31
CA GLU A 75 -17.75 17.40 2.67
C GLU A 75 -18.95 16.69 3.34
N ALA A 76 -20.00 16.39 2.56
CA ALA A 76 -21.14 15.62 3.06
C ALA A 76 -20.74 14.18 3.45
N LEU A 77 -19.85 13.54 2.68
CA LEU A 77 -19.30 12.21 3.04
C LEU A 77 -18.47 12.26 4.32
N ILE A 78 -17.65 13.30 4.51
CA ILE A 78 -16.85 13.47 5.74
C ILE A 78 -17.78 13.67 6.94
N ALA A 79 -18.79 14.54 6.81
CA ALA A 79 -19.76 14.77 7.85
C ALA A 79 -20.56 13.49 8.20
N ALA A 80 -20.98 12.73 7.17
CA ALA A 80 -21.66 11.47 7.34
C ALA A 80 -20.77 10.42 8.02
N TYR A 81 -19.49 10.34 7.67
CA TYR A 81 -18.51 9.45 8.32
C TYR A 81 -18.37 9.73 9.82
N LEU A 82 -18.30 11.01 10.20
CA LEU A 82 -18.17 11.42 11.61
C LEU A 82 -19.40 11.04 12.44
N ASN A 83 -20.60 11.19 11.87
CA ASN A 83 -21.87 10.95 12.55
C ASN A 83 -22.35 9.49 12.45
N GLU A 84 -21.75 8.66 11.62
CA GLU A 84 -22.16 7.27 11.42
C GLU A 84 -21.77 6.40 12.63
N THR A 85 -22.68 5.52 13.04
CA THR A 85 -22.44 4.55 14.12
C THR A 85 -22.24 3.14 13.61
N THR A 86 -22.66 2.84 12.40
CA THR A 86 -22.56 1.51 11.79
C THR A 86 -21.23 1.31 11.08
N LEU A 87 -20.38 0.46 11.61
CA LEU A 87 -18.98 0.29 11.17
C LEU A 87 -18.79 -0.01 9.69
N TYR A 88 -19.59 -0.93 9.14
CA TYR A 88 -19.46 -1.27 7.72
C TYR A 88 -19.92 -0.14 6.78
N VAL A 89 -20.69 0.82 7.30
CA VAL A 89 -21.05 2.04 6.58
C VAL A 89 -19.90 3.04 6.65
N LYS A 90 -19.27 3.21 7.83
CA LYS A 90 -18.04 4.02 7.96
C LYS A 90 -16.95 3.58 6.98
N SER A 91 -16.69 2.28 6.87
CA SER A 91 -15.74 1.73 5.89
C SER A 91 -16.13 2.10 4.45
N ALA A 92 -17.42 2.10 4.11
CA ALA A 92 -17.87 2.50 2.79
C ALA A 92 -17.67 4.01 2.51
N TYR A 93 -17.84 4.87 3.51
CA TYR A 93 -17.51 6.29 3.39
C TYR A 93 -16.02 6.49 3.13
N LEU A 94 -15.14 5.85 3.87
CA LEU A 94 -13.70 5.90 3.62
C LEU A 94 -13.34 5.38 2.22
N THR A 95 -13.93 4.26 1.80
CA THR A 95 -13.76 3.73 0.44
C THR A 95 -14.19 4.73 -0.63
N ALA A 96 -15.29 5.46 -0.42
CA ALA A 96 -15.76 6.48 -1.34
C ALA A 96 -14.81 7.70 -1.36
N LEU A 97 -14.43 8.20 -0.19
CA LEU A 97 -13.50 9.31 -0.04
C LEU A 97 -12.14 9.02 -0.70
N GLY A 98 -11.64 7.78 -0.60
CA GLY A 98 -10.42 7.36 -1.29
C GLY A 98 -10.50 7.35 -2.83
N LYS A 99 -11.67 7.63 -3.42
CA LYS A 99 -11.87 7.80 -4.87
C LYS A 99 -12.00 9.26 -5.31
N LEU A 100 -12.12 10.18 -4.35
CA LEU A 100 -12.26 11.61 -4.55
C LEU A 100 -10.91 12.32 -4.31
N ASP A 101 -10.83 13.59 -4.74
CA ASP A 101 -9.70 14.43 -4.43
C ASP A 101 -9.86 15.02 -3.02
N VAL A 102 -9.17 14.43 -2.06
CA VAL A 102 -9.22 14.83 -0.65
C VAL A 102 -7.96 15.55 -0.17
N ARG A 103 -7.19 16.18 -1.07
CA ARG A 103 -5.95 16.90 -0.74
C ARG A 103 -6.16 17.98 0.31
N GLU A 104 -7.25 18.72 0.22
CA GLU A 104 -7.61 19.77 1.19
C GLU A 104 -7.99 19.22 2.57
N ASN A 105 -8.42 17.96 2.63
CA ASN A 105 -8.84 17.30 3.86
C ASN A 105 -7.76 16.35 4.43
N LEU A 106 -6.53 16.39 3.92
CA LEU A 106 -5.46 15.46 4.27
C LEU A 106 -5.16 15.46 5.77
N GLU A 107 -5.10 16.62 6.40
CA GLU A 107 -4.87 16.76 7.85
C GLU A 107 -5.98 16.10 8.69
N PHE A 108 -7.22 16.16 8.23
CA PHE A 108 -8.32 15.44 8.87
C PHE A 108 -8.04 13.92 8.89
N PHE A 109 -7.64 13.33 7.78
CA PHE A 109 -7.35 11.89 7.71
C PHE A 109 -6.13 11.50 8.53
N LYS A 110 -5.08 12.35 8.58
CA LYS A 110 -3.91 12.12 9.41
C LYS A 110 -4.27 12.15 10.90
N ASN A 111 -5.01 13.14 11.34
CA ASN A 111 -5.48 13.25 12.72
C ASN A 111 -6.35 12.04 13.09
N ARG A 112 -7.28 11.64 12.22
CA ARG A 112 -8.13 10.47 12.45
C ARG A 112 -7.33 9.17 12.52
N LEU A 113 -6.31 9.02 11.67
CA LEU A 113 -5.39 7.88 11.73
C LEU A 113 -4.63 7.85 13.06
N GLN A 114 -4.20 9.02 13.56
CA GLN A 114 -3.51 9.11 14.84
C GLN A 114 -4.42 8.73 16.01
N GLU A 115 -5.67 9.16 16.00
CA GLU A 115 -6.68 8.76 16.99
C GLU A 115 -6.89 7.23 17.00
N VAL A 116 -6.97 6.62 15.81
CA VAL A 116 -7.10 5.16 15.64
C VAL A 116 -5.86 4.45 16.19
N LYS A 117 -4.65 4.92 15.88
CA LYS A 117 -3.39 4.36 16.37
C LYS A 117 -3.26 4.47 17.89
N ASN A 118 -3.68 5.58 18.46
CA ASN A 118 -3.63 5.82 19.90
C ASN A 118 -4.77 5.15 20.67
N GLN A 119 -5.58 4.33 19.99
CA GLN A 119 -6.75 3.66 20.57
C GLN A 119 -7.78 4.64 21.21
N GLN A 120 -7.83 5.88 20.72
CA GLN A 120 -8.77 6.90 21.16
C GLN A 120 -10.16 6.74 20.52
N VAL A 121 -10.34 5.66 19.76
CA VAL A 121 -11.57 5.27 19.08
C VAL A 121 -12.02 3.89 19.55
N PRO A 122 -13.31 3.53 19.40
CA PRO A 122 -13.82 2.19 19.70
C PRO A 122 -12.99 1.11 18.99
N ALA A 123 -12.83 -0.07 19.65
CA ALA A 123 -11.99 -1.16 19.16
C ALA A 123 -12.36 -1.63 17.73
N GLU A 124 -13.63 -1.53 17.39
CA GLU A 124 -14.13 -1.85 16.06
C GLU A 124 -13.64 -0.86 14.98
N GLU A 125 -13.51 0.42 15.32
CA GLU A 125 -13.00 1.45 14.39
C GLU A 125 -11.49 1.34 14.15
N GLN A 126 -10.75 0.67 15.02
CA GLN A 126 -9.33 0.41 14.81
C GLN A 126 -9.06 -0.38 13.53
N LYS A 127 -10.07 -1.11 13.02
CA LYS A 127 -10.01 -1.83 11.74
C LYS A 127 -9.92 -0.89 10.54
N HIS A 128 -10.32 0.38 10.67
CA HIS A 128 -10.27 1.38 9.59
C HIS A 128 -8.87 1.98 9.37
N GLN A 129 -7.87 1.56 10.15
CA GLN A 129 -6.49 2.03 9.98
C GLN A 129 -5.97 1.81 8.55
N GLY A 130 -6.34 0.67 7.93
CA GLY A 130 -5.94 0.34 6.57
C GLY A 130 -6.51 1.32 5.54
N GLU A 131 -7.83 1.58 5.60
CA GLU A 131 -8.50 2.50 4.69
C GLU A 131 -8.00 3.94 4.83
N LEU A 132 -7.78 4.41 6.08
CA LEU A 132 -7.22 5.74 6.34
C LEU A 132 -5.79 5.87 5.78
N ASN A 133 -4.94 4.88 6.00
CA ASN A 133 -3.61 4.86 5.39
C ASN A 133 -3.69 4.92 3.87
N GLU A 134 -4.57 4.13 3.24
CA GLU A 134 -4.73 4.11 1.78
C GLU A 134 -5.15 5.48 1.22
N ILE A 135 -6.08 6.18 1.89
CA ILE A 135 -6.49 7.53 1.50
C ILE A 135 -5.30 8.50 1.57
N ILE A 136 -4.58 8.51 2.69
CA ILE A 136 -3.41 9.38 2.90
C ILE A 136 -2.36 9.13 1.81
N LEU A 137 -2.03 7.86 1.56
CA LEU A 137 -1.07 7.46 0.54
C LEU A 137 -1.44 7.91 -0.87
N LYS A 138 -2.70 7.71 -1.25
CA LYS A 138 -3.19 8.15 -2.57
C LYS A 138 -3.15 9.67 -2.71
N THR A 139 -3.39 10.37 -1.62
CA THR A 139 -3.51 11.85 -1.59
C THR A 139 -2.14 12.52 -1.59
N GLU A 140 -1.20 12.04 -0.77
CA GLU A 140 0.16 12.58 -0.71
C GLU A 140 1.00 12.17 -1.93
N GLY A 141 0.60 11.11 -2.60
CA GLY A 141 1.46 10.40 -3.55
C GLY A 141 2.49 9.55 -2.84
N ALA A 142 3.13 8.64 -3.57
CA ALA A 142 4.31 7.96 -3.05
C ALA A 142 5.41 9.02 -2.87
N LYS A 143 5.81 9.27 -1.64
CA LYS A 143 6.99 10.08 -1.36
C LYS A 143 8.15 9.43 -2.11
N LYS A 144 8.88 10.21 -2.89
CA LYS A 144 10.04 9.70 -3.63
C LYS A 144 11.16 9.49 -2.62
N HIS A 145 11.33 8.26 -2.19
CA HIS A 145 12.54 7.87 -1.51
C HIS A 145 13.64 7.68 -2.52
N GLN A 146 14.84 8.09 -2.17
CA GLN A 146 15.99 8.05 -3.05
C GLN A 146 17.08 7.24 -2.39
N PHE A 147 17.56 6.21 -3.10
CA PHE A 147 18.75 5.50 -2.69
C PHE A 147 19.96 6.41 -2.84
N THR A 148 20.65 6.67 -1.75
CA THR A 148 21.80 7.59 -1.69
C THR A 148 23.16 6.88 -1.71
N GLY A 149 23.15 5.54 -1.66
CA GLY A 149 24.34 4.72 -1.58
C GLY A 149 24.78 4.47 -0.15
N PHE A 150 25.93 3.84 0.00
CA PHE A 150 26.47 3.42 1.30
C PHE A 150 27.58 4.32 1.79
N GLN A 151 27.63 4.60 3.08
CA GLN A 151 28.73 5.28 3.74
C GLN A 151 29.91 4.33 3.97
N MET A 152 29.63 3.05 4.19
CA MET A 152 30.60 1.96 4.38
C MET A 152 30.38 0.86 3.34
N PRO A 153 31.41 0.03 3.05
CA PRO A 153 31.21 -1.15 2.20
C PRO A 153 30.23 -2.14 2.84
N HIS A 154 29.31 -2.66 2.03
CA HIS A 154 28.33 -3.68 2.41
C HIS A 154 28.45 -4.94 1.56
N GLU A 155 27.96 -6.05 2.08
CA GLU A 155 27.79 -7.26 1.32
C GLU A 155 26.65 -7.11 0.31
N MET A 156 26.90 -7.57 -0.90
CA MET A 156 25.91 -7.65 -1.98
C MET A 156 25.97 -9.03 -2.60
N LEU A 157 24.82 -9.69 -2.72
CA LEU A 157 24.69 -10.96 -3.39
C LEU A 157 24.09 -10.75 -4.78
N LEU A 158 24.88 -11.01 -5.82
CA LEU A 158 24.40 -11.10 -7.18
C LEU A 158 23.84 -12.49 -7.41
N LEU A 159 22.52 -12.63 -7.33
CA LEU A 159 21.81 -13.90 -7.46
C LEU A 159 21.86 -14.37 -8.91
N THR A 160 22.41 -15.58 -9.17
CA THR A 160 22.60 -16.11 -10.51
C THR A 160 22.00 -17.51 -10.65
N ASN A 161 21.77 -17.93 -11.90
CA ASN A 161 21.64 -19.35 -12.19
C ASN A 161 22.97 -20.06 -11.98
N ARG A 162 22.91 -21.34 -11.62
CA ARG A 162 24.11 -22.14 -11.33
C ARG A 162 25.15 -22.09 -12.46
N GLU A 163 24.69 -22.16 -13.71
CA GLU A 163 25.53 -22.16 -14.91
C GLU A 163 26.18 -20.81 -15.20
N GLN A 164 25.57 -19.71 -14.76
CA GLN A 164 26.08 -18.34 -15.01
C GLN A 164 27.00 -17.84 -13.90
N ARG A 165 27.10 -18.53 -12.79
CA ARG A 165 27.80 -18.07 -11.60
C ARG A 165 29.27 -17.74 -11.85
N GLU A 166 30.01 -18.63 -12.55
CA GLU A 166 31.42 -18.41 -12.88
C GLU A 166 31.62 -17.24 -13.86
N VAL A 167 30.67 -17.07 -14.79
CA VAL A 167 30.69 -15.94 -15.74
C VAL A 167 30.52 -14.63 -14.98
N THR A 168 29.48 -14.53 -14.13
CA THR A 168 29.25 -13.37 -13.28
C THR A 168 30.46 -13.07 -12.40
N PHE A 169 31.08 -14.10 -11.82
CA PHE A 169 32.27 -13.93 -11.00
C PHE A 169 33.44 -13.35 -11.76
N SER A 170 33.67 -13.81 -13.00
CA SER A 170 34.72 -13.27 -13.88
C SER A 170 34.44 -11.79 -14.24
N GLU A 171 33.20 -11.46 -14.63
CA GLU A 171 32.80 -10.08 -14.92
C GLU A 171 32.95 -9.15 -13.71
N VAL A 172 32.60 -9.62 -12.51
CA VAL A 172 32.79 -8.86 -11.27
C VAL A 172 34.27 -8.60 -11.00
N LYS A 173 35.15 -9.54 -11.27
CA LYS A 173 36.60 -9.36 -11.13
C LYS A 173 37.16 -8.35 -12.13
N GLU A 174 36.68 -8.33 -13.36
CA GLU A 174 37.09 -7.36 -14.38
C GLU A 174 36.70 -5.92 -13.97
N ILE A 175 35.46 -5.73 -13.46
CA ILE A 175 35.00 -4.44 -12.91
C ILE A 175 35.83 -4.06 -11.69
N GLY A 176 36.20 -5.01 -10.85
CA GLY A 176 36.92 -4.80 -9.59
C GLY A 176 38.40 -4.44 -9.73
N ALA A 177 39.00 -4.57 -10.92
CA ALA A 177 40.42 -4.24 -11.14
C ALA A 177 40.73 -2.77 -10.84
N SER A 178 39.77 -1.87 -10.84
CA SER A 178 39.94 -0.43 -10.56
C SER A 178 39.61 -0.02 -9.11
N VAL A 179 39.07 -0.94 -8.27
CA VAL A 179 38.65 -0.65 -6.89
C VAL A 179 38.91 -1.88 -6.00
N GLN A 180 39.40 -1.66 -4.79
CA GLN A 180 39.62 -2.74 -3.78
C GLN A 180 38.28 -3.43 -3.42
N ARG A 181 37.89 -4.43 -4.20
CA ARG A 181 36.67 -5.19 -3.99
C ARG A 181 36.99 -6.64 -3.73
N LYS A 182 36.35 -7.18 -2.69
CA LYS A 182 36.40 -8.60 -2.42
C LYS A 182 35.19 -9.24 -3.09
N ALA A 183 35.42 -10.27 -3.92
CA ALA A 183 34.37 -11.05 -4.55
C ALA A 183 34.61 -12.55 -4.26
N GLU A 184 33.55 -13.25 -3.93
CA GLU A 184 33.60 -14.68 -3.59
C GLU A 184 32.44 -15.42 -4.26
N LEU A 185 32.71 -16.68 -4.66
CA LEU A 185 31.64 -17.56 -5.14
C LEU A 185 30.74 -17.95 -3.97
N HIS A 186 29.44 -17.80 -4.17
CA HIS A 186 28.41 -18.16 -3.22
C HIS A 186 27.49 -19.26 -3.81
N PRO A 187 26.89 -20.15 -3.02
CA PRO A 187 25.97 -21.19 -3.54
C PRO A 187 24.84 -20.62 -4.42
N LEU A 188 24.34 -19.43 -4.10
CA LEU A 188 23.25 -18.76 -4.82
C LEU A 188 23.73 -17.77 -5.89
N GLY A 189 25.04 -17.50 -6.01
CA GLY A 189 25.54 -16.51 -6.95
C GLY A 189 26.95 -16.04 -6.66
N VAL A 190 27.15 -14.72 -6.67
CA VAL A 190 28.45 -14.07 -6.38
C VAL A 190 28.27 -13.07 -5.25
N LEU A 191 28.98 -13.26 -4.16
CA LEU A 191 29.02 -12.33 -3.04
C LEU A 191 30.11 -11.28 -3.29
N VAL A 192 29.75 -10.02 -3.12
CA VAL A 192 30.64 -8.87 -3.32
C VAL A 192 30.60 -7.98 -2.09
N PHE A 193 31.75 -7.46 -1.69
CA PHE A 193 31.88 -6.49 -0.63
C PHE A 193 32.30 -5.14 -1.23
N SER A 194 31.39 -4.15 -1.24
CA SER A 194 31.66 -2.86 -1.90
C SER A 194 30.80 -1.73 -1.31
N LYS A 195 31.33 -0.50 -1.42
CA LYS A 195 30.58 0.73 -1.14
C LYS A 195 29.71 1.16 -2.34
N GLU A 196 30.11 0.78 -3.56
CA GLU A 196 29.44 1.21 -4.78
C GLU A 196 28.56 0.11 -5.35
N VAL A 197 27.32 0.45 -5.69
CA VAL A 197 26.34 -0.43 -6.32
C VAL A 197 26.34 -0.27 -7.85
N THR A 198 26.47 0.95 -8.33
CA THR A 198 26.33 1.32 -9.76
C THR A 198 27.15 0.45 -10.74
N PRO A 199 28.39 0.04 -10.47
CA PRO A 199 29.13 -0.81 -11.39
C PRO A 199 28.46 -2.17 -11.64
N PHE A 200 27.80 -2.72 -10.63
CA PHE A 200 27.15 -4.02 -10.73
C PHE A 200 25.82 -3.98 -11.47
N THR A 201 25.14 -2.83 -11.49
CA THR A 201 23.88 -2.66 -12.24
C THR A 201 24.06 -2.76 -13.76
N LYS A 202 25.31 -2.69 -14.24
CA LYS A 202 25.65 -2.84 -15.67
C LYS A 202 25.82 -4.29 -16.11
N LEU A 203 25.98 -5.21 -15.17
CA LEU A 203 26.09 -6.63 -15.47
C LEU A 203 24.73 -7.20 -15.89
N ARG A 204 24.75 -8.19 -16.78
CA ARG A 204 23.55 -8.83 -17.33
C ARG A 204 23.46 -10.32 -17.00
N THR A 205 24.42 -10.83 -16.24
CA THR A 205 24.55 -12.27 -15.94
C THR A 205 23.95 -12.68 -14.60
N TYR A 206 23.45 -11.74 -13.82
CA TYR A 206 22.67 -12.00 -12.60
C TYR A 206 21.19 -11.61 -12.77
N ARG A 207 20.33 -12.16 -11.91
CA ARG A 207 18.88 -11.92 -11.94
C ARG A 207 18.46 -10.81 -10.98
N GLU A 208 19.01 -10.84 -9.78
CA GLU A 208 18.66 -9.97 -8.67
C GLU A 208 19.94 -9.57 -7.92
N LEU A 209 19.96 -8.34 -7.42
CA LEU A 209 20.98 -7.84 -6.52
C LEU A 209 20.35 -7.74 -5.13
N LEU A 210 20.85 -8.52 -4.19
CA LEU A 210 20.35 -8.60 -2.83
C LEU A 210 21.40 -8.05 -1.85
N PHE A 211 20.93 -7.50 -0.74
CA PHE A 211 21.77 -7.10 0.38
C PHE A 211 21.52 -8.06 1.55
N PRO A 212 22.44 -9.00 1.81
CA PRO A 212 22.28 -9.94 2.90
C PRO A 212 22.20 -9.23 4.25
N ILE A 213 21.16 -9.54 5.00
CA ILE A 213 20.99 -9.09 6.38
C ILE A 213 21.19 -10.28 7.30
N HIS A 214 22.12 -10.16 8.22
CA HIS A 214 22.45 -11.22 9.15
C HIS A 214 21.59 -11.15 10.42
N THR A 215 21.02 -12.27 10.78
CA THR A 215 20.33 -12.46 12.06
C THR A 215 21.10 -13.42 12.95
N ASN A 216 21.03 -13.22 14.25
CA ASN A 216 21.76 -14.05 15.23
C ASN A 216 21.29 -15.52 15.26
N GLU A 217 20.10 -15.78 14.78
CA GLU A 217 19.51 -17.11 14.66
C GLU A 217 18.66 -17.21 13.41
N ARG A 218 18.32 -18.45 13.00
CA ARG A 218 17.45 -18.69 11.86
C ARG A 218 16.06 -18.10 12.11
N ILE A 219 15.48 -17.42 11.13
CA ILE A 219 14.14 -16.82 11.23
C ILE A 219 13.09 -17.93 11.40
N PRO A 220 12.35 -17.92 12.52
CA PRO A 220 11.36 -18.95 12.80
C PRO A 220 10.05 -18.71 12.04
N ALA A 221 9.26 -19.76 11.83
CA ALA A 221 7.93 -19.67 11.23
C ALA A 221 6.86 -19.07 12.15
N MET A 222 7.26 -18.29 13.16
CA MET A 222 6.40 -17.53 14.06
C MET A 222 6.50 -16.05 13.74
N PRO A 223 5.45 -15.40 13.18
CA PRO A 223 5.53 -14.03 12.66
C PRO A 223 6.07 -13.00 13.67
N HIS A 224 5.61 -13.08 14.91
CA HIS A 224 6.00 -12.14 15.95
C HIS A 224 7.48 -12.27 16.33
N ARG A 225 7.97 -13.50 16.46
CA ARG A 225 9.39 -13.76 16.75
C ARG A 225 10.28 -13.40 15.55
N ALA A 226 9.81 -13.67 14.34
CA ALA A 226 10.50 -13.25 13.11
C ALA A 226 10.63 -11.72 13.05
N ALA A 227 9.56 -10.98 13.38
CA ALA A 227 9.60 -9.51 13.44
C ALA A 227 10.59 -9.00 14.49
N GLU A 228 10.69 -9.64 15.65
CA GLU A 228 11.69 -9.31 16.68
C GLU A 228 13.11 -9.48 16.16
N LEU A 229 13.39 -10.62 15.51
CA LEU A 229 14.72 -10.89 14.98
C LEU A 229 15.11 -9.90 13.88
N LEU A 230 14.20 -9.60 12.97
CA LEU A 230 14.43 -8.62 11.91
C LEU A 230 14.64 -7.22 12.48
N TRP A 231 13.86 -6.84 13.49
CA TRP A 231 13.99 -5.53 14.13
C TRP A 231 15.33 -5.35 14.86
N HIS A 232 15.85 -6.41 15.48
CA HIS A 232 17.13 -6.42 16.18
C HIS A 232 18.32 -6.77 15.29
N SER A 233 18.10 -7.02 14.00
CA SER A 233 19.16 -7.15 13.01
C SER A 233 19.63 -5.80 12.48
N ASP A 234 20.60 -5.81 11.57
CA ASP A 234 21.10 -4.60 10.91
C ASP A 234 20.11 -3.99 9.91
N LEU A 235 18.96 -4.64 9.66
CA LEU A 235 17.99 -4.27 8.62
C LEU A 235 17.54 -2.81 8.73
N TYR A 236 17.15 -2.36 9.92
CA TYR A 236 16.67 -0.99 10.10
C TYR A 236 17.78 0.04 9.89
N ALA A 237 18.94 -0.19 10.49
CA ALA A 237 20.11 0.67 10.33
C ALA A 237 20.56 0.74 8.87
N PHE A 238 20.63 -0.41 8.19
CA PHE A 238 20.95 -0.52 6.78
C PHE A 238 20.02 0.31 5.90
N LEU A 239 18.70 0.16 6.08
CA LEU A 239 17.71 0.89 5.26
C LEU A 239 17.75 2.40 5.52
N THR A 240 17.94 2.83 6.76
CA THR A 240 18.03 4.27 7.10
C THR A 240 19.34 4.90 6.64
N GLU A 241 20.44 4.15 6.59
CA GLU A 241 21.73 4.65 6.10
C GLU A 241 21.71 4.94 4.61
N CYS A 242 21.07 4.09 3.82
CA CYS A 242 21.22 4.12 2.35
C CYS A 242 20.10 4.86 1.62
N HIS A 243 19.14 5.46 2.34
CA HIS A 243 18.01 6.16 1.73
C HIS A 243 17.75 7.53 2.36
N GLU A 244 17.37 8.47 1.50
CA GLU A 244 16.78 9.76 1.89
C GLU A 244 15.28 9.75 1.57
N GLY A 245 14.51 10.42 2.42
CA GLY A 245 13.07 10.59 2.26
C GLY A 245 12.38 10.63 3.62
N ASP A 246 11.18 11.22 3.64
CA ASP A 246 10.39 11.25 4.86
C ASP A 246 9.60 9.96 5.05
N ALA A 247 9.45 9.51 6.29
CA ALA A 247 8.54 8.42 6.61
C ALA A 247 7.09 8.74 6.14
N PRO A 248 6.30 7.71 5.82
CA PRO A 248 6.62 6.28 5.93
C PRO A 248 7.40 5.73 4.74
N PHE A 249 8.24 4.74 4.98
CA PHE A 249 8.84 3.90 3.96
C PHE A 249 7.92 2.73 3.63
N PHE A 250 7.83 2.40 2.34
CA PHE A 250 6.99 1.29 1.87
C PHE A 250 7.83 0.07 1.59
N PHE A 251 7.43 -1.07 2.15
CA PHE A 251 8.13 -2.33 1.92
C PHE A 251 7.19 -3.44 1.46
N ARG A 252 7.74 -4.37 0.71
CA ARG A 252 7.12 -5.65 0.35
C ARG A 252 7.86 -6.78 1.05
N LEU A 253 7.11 -7.78 1.52
CA LEU A 253 7.66 -9.00 2.07
C LEU A 253 7.47 -10.15 1.10
N GLU A 254 8.53 -10.87 0.81
CA GLU A 254 8.50 -12.13 0.12
C GLU A 254 9.14 -13.22 0.98
N VAL A 255 8.48 -14.38 1.07
CA VAL A 255 9.01 -15.56 1.78
C VAL A 255 9.23 -16.65 0.78
N LYS A 256 10.48 -16.99 0.54
CA LYS A 256 10.89 -18.08 -0.36
C LYS A 256 10.69 -19.43 0.35
N SER A 257 9.54 -20.03 0.15
CA SER A 257 9.20 -21.33 0.73
C SER A 257 8.46 -22.23 -0.25
N ALA A 258 8.52 -23.56 -0.04
CA ALA A 258 7.83 -24.52 -0.90
C ALA A 258 6.30 -24.38 -0.86
N GLU A 259 5.75 -23.86 0.23
CA GLU A 259 4.31 -23.62 0.41
C GLU A 259 4.00 -22.13 0.56
N PRO A 260 2.85 -21.65 0.06
CA PRO A 260 2.43 -20.26 0.24
C PRO A 260 2.32 -19.90 1.72
N LYS A 261 2.94 -18.78 2.13
CA LYS A 261 2.96 -18.30 3.52
C LYS A 261 2.17 -16.98 3.67
N THR A 262 1.07 -16.84 2.95
CA THR A 262 0.29 -15.58 2.90
C THR A 262 -0.10 -15.06 4.29
N GLU A 263 -0.57 -15.93 5.18
CA GLU A 263 -0.97 -15.54 6.53
C GLU A 263 0.24 -15.17 7.41
N PHE A 264 1.37 -15.86 7.22
CA PHE A 264 2.63 -15.53 7.87
C PHE A 264 3.11 -14.13 7.43
N VAL A 265 3.13 -13.86 6.12
CA VAL A 265 3.54 -12.57 5.55
C VAL A 265 2.68 -11.42 6.10
N LYS A 266 1.35 -11.59 6.12
CA LYS A 266 0.43 -10.59 6.67
C LYS A 266 0.71 -10.27 8.14
N LYS A 267 0.87 -11.30 8.98
CA LYS A 267 1.14 -11.13 10.42
C LYS A 267 2.53 -10.57 10.69
N LEU A 268 3.51 -10.98 9.91
CA LEU A 268 4.87 -10.46 9.99
C LEU A 268 4.90 -8.98 9.61
N GLY A 269 4.28 -8.61 8.48
CA GLY A 269 4.15 -7.21 8.05
C GLY A 269 3.49 -6.32 9.10
N ALA A 270 2.34 -6.76 9.63
CA ALA A 270 1.65 -6.03 10.70
C ALA A 270 2.50 -5.90 11.99
N SER A 271 3.37 -6.87 12.28
CA SER A 271 4.26 -6.81 13.44
C SER A 271 5.42 -5.82 13.22
N LEU A 272 5.95 -5.75 12.00
CA LEU A 272 6.99 -4.79 11.63
C LEU A 272 6.44 -3.35 11.60
N GLU A 273 5.25 -3.14 11.04
CA GLU A 273 4.58 -1.83 11.04
C GLU A 273 4.33 -1.25 12.45
N LYS A 274 4.15 -2.10 13.45
CA LYS A 274 3.99 -1.66 14.85
C LYS A 274 5.30 -1.18 15.48
N LYS A 275 6.44 -1.62 14.96
CA LYS A 275 7.76 -1.33 15.50
C LYS A 275 8.48 -0.19 14.78
N SER A 276 8.05 0.11 13.57
CA SER A 276 8.74 1.04 12.67
C SER A 276 7.76 2.02 12.02
N ASP A 277 8.30 3.02 11.32
CA ASP A 277 7.54 3.91 10.44
C ASP A 277 7.28 3.29 9.06
N TRP A 278 7.58 2.01 8.90
CA TRP A 278 7.40 1.31 7.65
C TRP A 278 5.96 0.88 7.44
N LYS A 279 5.57 0.79 6.16
CA LYS A 279 4.24 0.37 5.74
C LYS A 279 4.32 -0.76 4.74
N LEU A 280 3.60 -1.84 5.02
CA LEU A 280 3.47 -2.95 4.09
C LEU A 280 2.65 -2.52 2.88
N ALA A 281 3.19 -2.70 1.68
CA ALA A 281 2.52 -2.38 0.43
C ALA A 281 2.71 -3.50 -0.59
N ASN A 282 1.73 -3.65 -1.50
CA ASN A 282 1.79 -4.66 -2.56
C ASN A 282 2.38 -4.11 -3.86
N SER A 283 2.44 -2.80 -4.00
CA SER A 283 2.96 -2.09 -5.17
C SER A 283 3.53 -0.75 -4.75
N THR A 284 4.42 -0.20 -5.56
CA THR A 284 5.09 1.10 -5.27
C THR A 284 5.81 1.04 -3.93
N THR A 285 6.77 0.13 -3.85
CA THR A 285 7.56 -0.09 -2.64
C THR A 285 8.94 0.53 -2.77
N ASP A 286 9.50 1.01 -1.66
CA ASP A 286 10.87 1.50 -1.57
C ASP A 286 11.83 0.34 -1.38
N TYR A 287 11.36 -0.72 -0.69
CA TYR A 287 12.15 -1.91 -0.38
C TYR A 287 11.39 -3.20 -0.63
N GLU A 288 12.15 -4.25 -0.92
CA GLU A 288 11.67 -5.62 -0.88
C GLU A 288 12.52 -6.43 0.11
N ILE A 289 11.86 -7.07 1.06
CA ILE A 289 12.50 -7.91 2.08
C ILE A 289 12.16 -9.36 1.75
N GLU A 290 13.18 -10.12 1.37
CA GLU A 290 13.07 -11.56 1.13
C GLU A 290 13.52 -12.35 2.37
N ILE A 291 12.76 -13.38 2.72
CA ILE A 291 13.04 -14.29 3.86
C ILE A 291 13.00 -15.73 3.42
#